data_48c93f8d549c2b5225d93f59422b9f04
#
_entry.id   48c93f8d549c2b5225d93f59422b9f04
#
_cell.length_a   1.000
_cell.length_b   1.000
_cell.length_c   1.000
_cell.angle_alpha   90.00
_cell.angle_beta   90.00
_cell.angle_gamma   90.00
#
_symmetry.space_group_name_H-M   'P 1'
#
loop_
_entity.id
_entity.type
_entity.pdbx_description
1 polymer ?
#
loop_
_entity_poly.entity_id
_entity_poly.type
_entity_poly.pdbx_seq_one_letter_code
_entity_poly.pdbx_strand_id
1 'polypeptide(L)'
;MEDYIKSLEKELSLFEYGFKEEEKRALADYKTNDKNYIKRLAFLAFKSDVYQVRMYSVFLFGYLSEDKNILMFLRDEVSKDCNWRVQEVLAKSFDEFCKIIGYEKALPVIDDWLKNSNHNTRRAVTEGLRIWTGRPYFKANPNEAIRRLAALRDDPSEYVRKSVGN
;
A
#
# COMPACT_ATOMS: atom_id res chain seq x y z
N MET A 1 -18.22 9.64 13.66
CA MET A 1 -17.03 9.30 12.86
C MET A 1 -15.93 10.33 13.04
N GLU A 2 -16.22 11.63 12.99
CA GLU A 2 -15.21 12.69 13.23
C GLU A 2 -14.57 12.61 14.62
N ASP A 3 -15.37 12.40 15.66
CA ASP A 3 -14.84 12.24 17.04
C ASP A 3 -13.93 11.01 17.16
N TYR A 4 -14.22 9.97 16.37
CA TYR A 4 -13.37 8.78 16.30
C TYR A 4 -12.02 9.10 15.61
N ILE A 5 -12.03 9.89 14.55
CA ILE A 5 -10.78 10.34 13.92
C ILE A 5 -9.94 11.16 14.90
N LYS A 6 -10.55 12.10 15.63
CA LYS A 6 -9.84 12.87 16.68
C LYS A 6 -9.24 11.98 17.77
N SER A 7 -9.93 10.90 18.14
CA SER A 7 -9.40 9.91 19.07
C SER A 7 -8.19 9.18 18.49
N LEU A 8 -8.27 8.77 17.20
CA LEU A 8 -7.15 8.14 16.49
C LEU A 8 -5.95 9.09 16.38
N GLU A 9 -6.18 10.36 16.07
CA GLU A 9 -5.12 11.38 16.00
C GLU A 9 -4.36 11.49 17.33
N LYS A 10 -5.10 11.54 18.45
CA LYS A 10 -4.51 11.59 19.78
C LYS A 10 -3.75 10.31 20.14
N GLU A 11 -4.30 9.16 19.80
CA GLU A 11 -3.74 7.85 20.14
C GLU A 11 -2.53 7.51 19.27
N LEU A 12 -2.68 7.61 17.93
CA LEU A 12 -1.65 7.16 17.01
C LEU A 12 -0.47 8.13 16.91
N SER A 13 -0.66 9.43 17.15
CA SER A 13 0.45 10.40 17.17
C SER A 13 1.51 10.11 18.22
N LEU A 14 1.23 9.26 19.20
CA LEU A 14 2.20 8.83 20.20
C LEU A 14 3.25 7.83 19.65
N PHE A 15 2.99 7.23 18.50
CA PHE A 15 3.87 6.25 17.90
C PHE A 15 4.68 6.87 16.76
N GLU A 16 5.95 7.21 17.05
CA GLU A 16 6.84 7.84 16.06
C GLU A 16 7.48 6.85 15.09
N TYR A 17 7.56 5.56 15.46
CA TYR A 17 8.33 4.56 14.73
C TYR A 17 7.49 3.35 14.33
N GLY A 18 7.72 2.91 13.10
CA GLY A 18 7.07 1.73 12.56
C GLY A 18 5.66 2.00 12.03
N PHE A 19 4.85 0.97 12.00
CA PHE A 19 3.47 1.00 11.48
C PHE A 19 2.59 -0.07 12.14
N LYS A 20 3.10 -0.77 13.16
CA LYS A 20 2.41 -1.91 13.78
C LYS A 20 1.12 -1.52 14.50
N GLU A 21 1.10 -0.39 15.16
CA GLU A 21 -0.09 0.06 15.89
C GLU A 21 -1.19 0.52 14.92
N GLU A 22 -0.81 1.23 13.85
CA GLU A 22 -1.72 1.63 12.78
C GLU A 22 -2.32 0.41 12.08
N GLU A 23 -1.49 -0.59 11.74
CA GLU A 23 -1.93 -1.84 11.12
C GLU A 23 -2.87 -2.63 12.02
N LYS A 24 -2.51 -2.79 13.29
CA LYS A 24 -3.32 -3.49 14.31
C LYS A 24 -4.68 -2.84 14.48
N ARG A 25 -4.72 -1.50 14.57
CA ARG A 25 -5.96 -0.75 14.71
C ARG A 25 -6.82 -0.86 13.47
N ALA A 26 -6.24 -0.68 12.28
CA ALA A 26 -6.94 -0.82 11.01
C ALA A 26 -7.55 -2.23 10.84
N LEU A 27 -6.80 -3.27 11.19
CA LEU A 27 -7.29 -4.64 11.13
C LEU A 27 -8.43 -4.91 12.12
N ALA A 28 -8.35 -4.37 13.34
CA ALA A 28 -9.41 -4.48 14.33
C ALA A 28 -10.72 -3.84 13.83
N ASP A 29 -10.62 -2.61 13.32
CA ASP A 29 -11.78 -1.89 12.81
C ASP A 29 -12.37 -2.56 11.56
N TYR A 30 -11.54 -3.05 10.65
CA TYR A 30 -11.98 -3.79 9.46
C TYR A 30 -12.75 -5.07 9.81
N LYS A 31 -12.34 -5.78 10.86
CA LYS A 31 -12.98 -7.03 11.29
C LYS A 31 -14.30 -6.82 12.04
N THR A 32 -14.50 -5.67 12.64
CA THR A 32 -15.64 -5.40 13.54
C THR A 32 -16.73 -4.54 12.92
N ASN A 33 -16.51 -4.01 11.72
CA ASN A 33 -17.44 -3.11 11.05
C ASN A 33 -17.75 -3.57 9.61
N ASP A 34 -18.86 -3.09 9.06
CA ASP A 34 -19.21 -3.36 7.67
C ASP A 34 -18.31 -2.59 6.66
N LYS A 35 -18.19 -3.13 5.45
CA LYS A 35 -17.30 -2.57 4.41
C LYS A 35 -17.65 -1.13 4.01
N ASN A 36 -18.93 -0.74 4.03
CA ASN A 36 -19.34 0.63 3.67
C ASN A 36 -18.93 1.62 4.75
N TYR A 37 -19.07 1.24 6.02
CA TYR A 37 -18.57 2.04 7.13
C TYR A 37 -17.05 2.21 7.05
N ILE A 38 -16.31 1.12 6.85
CA ILE A 38 -14.85 1.14 6.73
C ILE A 38 -14.40 1.99 5.53
N LYS A 39 -15.06 1.91 4.39
CA LYS A 39 -14.76 2.74 3.23
C LYS A 39 -14.88 4.24 3.56
N ARG A 40 -15.98 4.65 4.19
CA ARG A 40 -16.18 6.05 4.61
C ARG A 40 -15.15 6.49 5.63
N LEU A 41 -14.86 5.63 6.61
CA LEU A 41 -13.85 5.88 7.63
C LEU A 41 -12.47 6.08 7.02
N ALA A 42 -12.06 5.21 6.08
CA ALA A 42 -10.78 5.31 5.39
C ALA A 42 -10.64 6.65 4.64
N PHE A 43 -11.63 7.06 3.86
CA PHE A 43 -11.59 8.35 3.16
C PHE A 43 -11.56 9.55 4.10
N LEU A 44 -12.24 9.47 5.24
CA LEU A 44 -12.20 10.54 6.23
C LEU A 44 -10.83 10.60 6.93
N ALA A 45 -10.30 9.45 7.35
CA ALA A 45 -9.00 9.34 8.00
C ALA A 45 -7.84 9.79 7.11
N PHE A 46 -7.93 9.57 5.79
CA PHE A 46 -6.89 10.01 4.85
C PHE A 46 -6.76 11.53 4.76
N LYS A 47 -7.76 12.29 5.20
CA LYS A 47 -7.71 13.76 5.24
C LYS A 47 -7.03 14.32 6.47
N SER A 48 -6.61 13.49 7.42
CA SER A 48 -5.96 13.93 8.66
C SER A 48 -4.58 14.54 8.39
N ASP A 49 -4.23 15.59 9.13
CA ASP A 49 -2.89 16.17 9.13
C ASP A 49 -1.88 15.24 9.82
N VAL A 50 -2.35 14.32 10.68
CA VAL A 50 -1.54 13.32 11.38
C VAL A 50 -1.21 12.16 10.44
N TYR A 51 0.06 12.02 10.05
CA TYR A 51 0.46 10.99 9.08
C TYR A 51 0.19 9.55 9.54
N GLN A 52 0.23 9.28 10.85
CA GLN A 52 -0.11 7.97 11.40
C GLN A 52 -1.58 7.60 11.12
N VAL A 53 -2.48 8.58 11.19
CA VAL A 53 -3.89 8.38 10.84
C VAL A 53 -4.05 8.15 9.33
N ARG A 54 -3.24 8.81 8.50
CA ARG A 54 -3.21 8.49 7.06
C ARG A 54 -2.64 7.10 6.79
N MET A 55 -1.61 6.66 7.54
CA MET A 55 -1.10 5.27 7.45
C MET A 55 -2.18 4.26 7.81
N TYR A 56 -2.91 4.48 8.92
CA TYR A 56 -4.07 3.68 9.31
C TYR A 56 -5.11 3.60 8.18
N SER A 57 -5.44 4.74 7.56
CA SER A 57 -6.35 4.81 6.43
C SER A 57 -5.87 3.96 5.24
N VAL A 58 -4.58 4.01 4.92
CA VAL A 58 -4.01 3.26 3.79
C VAL A 58 -4.06 1.76 4.04
N PHE A 59 -3.90 1.29 5.27
CA PHE A 59 -4.16 -0.11 5.61
C PHE A 59 -5.62 -0.50 5.35
N LEU A 60 -6.58 0.34 5.75
CA LEU A 60 -8.00 0.09 5.45
C LEU A 60 -8.27 0.00 3.94
N PHE A 61 -7.68 0.91 3.15
CA PHE A 61 -7.76 0.84 1.69
C PHE A 61 -7.14 -0.46 1.16
N GLY A 62 -6.05 -0.93 1.72
CA GLY A 62 -5.44 -2.21 1.37
C GLY A 62 -6.42 -3.38 1.54
N TYR A 63 -7.12 -3.46 2.67
CA TYR A 63 -8.13 -4.49 2.92
C TYR A 63 -9.37 -4.38 2.00
N LEU A 64 -9.63 -3.20 1.45
CA LEU A 64 -10.74 -2.92 0.53
C LEU A 64 -10.33 -2.90 -0.95
N SER A 65 -9.08 -3.21 -1.26
CA SER A 65 -8.45 -2.98 -2.58
C SER A 65 -8.99 -3.87 -3.72
N GLU A 66 -9.83 -4.85 -3.42
CA GLU A 66 -10.64 -5.56 -4.41
C GLU A 66 -11.62 -4.63 -5.14
N ASP A 67 -12.06 -3.54 -4.49
CA ASP A 67 -12.81 -2.45 -5.14
C ASP A 67 -11.86 -1.66 -6.05
N LYS A 68 -12.15 -1.67 -7.36
CA LYS A 68 -11.32 -0.99 -8.38
C LYS A 68 -11.15 0.50 -8.11
N ASN A 69 -12.15 1.18 -7.55
CA ASN A 69 -12.06 2.60 -7.24
C ASN A 69 -11.08 2.86 -6.09
N ILE A 70 -11.04 1.96 -5.10
CA ILE A 70 -10.06 2.01 -4.01
C ILE A 70 -8.65 1.76 -4.56
N LEU A 71 -8.49 0.75 -5.41
CA LEU A 71 -7.19 0.46 -6.02
C LEU A 71 -6.67 1.64 -6.86
N MET A 72 -7.55 2.29 -7.64
CA MET A 72 -7.21 3.51 -8.37
C MET A 72 -6.85 4.68 -7.43
N PHE A 73 -7.56 4.84 -6.32
CA PHE A 73 -7.25 5.86 -5.31
C PHE A 73 -5.87 5.63 -4.66
N LEU A 74 -5.52 4.39 -4.34
CA LEU A 74 -4.19 4.03 -3.87
C LEU A 74 -3.11 4.43 -4.90
N ARG A 75 -3.33 4.10 -6.18
CA ARG A 75 -2.41 4.40 -7.27
C ARG A 75 -2.23 5.89 -7.52
N ASP A 76 -3.34 6.64 -7.57
CA ASP A 76 -3.37 7.99 -8.14
C ASP A 76 -3.34 9.10 -7.07
N GLU A 77 -3.83 8.84 -5.85
CA GLU A 77 -3.92 9.83 -4.78
C GLU A 77 -2.99 9.50 -3.61
N VAL A 78 -3.03 8.27 -3.06
CA VAL A 78 -2.15 7.91 -1.93
C VAL A 78 -0.68 7.98 -2.34
N SER A 79 -0.33 7.64 -3.57
CA SER A 79 1.03 7.73 -4.10
C SER A 79 1.59 9.16 -4.15
N LYS A 80 0.73 10.18 -4.01
CA LYS A 80 1.13 11.61 -3.94
C LYS A 80 1.40 12.09 -2.52
N ASP A 81 1.10 11.30 -1.49
CA ASP A 81 1.38 11.69 -0.11
C ASP A 81 2.88 11.97 0.07
N CYS A 82 3.20 13.12 0.67
CA CYS A 82 4.58 13.57 0.85
C CYS A 82 5.32 12.81 1.97
N ASN A 83 4.61 12.08 2.83
CA ASN A 83 5.23 11.36 3.94
C ASN A 83 5.68 9.98 3.48
N TRP A 84 6.99 9.71 3.56
CA TRP A 84 7.56 8.43 3.14
C TRP A 84 7.01 7.21 3.91
N ARG A 85 6.56 7.40 5.16
CA ARG A 85 5.94 6.31 5.96
C ARG A 85 4.59 5.89 5.39
N VAL A 86 3.83 6.85 4.86
CA VAL A 86 2.58 6.57 4.13
C VAL A 86 2.90 5.77 2.86
N GLN A 87 4.00 6.07 2.16
CA GLN A 87 4.44 5.29 1.00
C GLN A 87 4.89 3.87 1.36
N GLU A 88 5.47 3.65 2.55
CA GLU A 88 5.75 2.29 3.05
C GLU A 88 4.45 1.47 3.23
N VAL A 89 3.41 2.10 3.76
CA VAL A 89 2.10 1.45 3.93
C VAL A 89 1.41 1.25 2.58
N LEU A 90 1.58 2.16 1.61
CA LEU A 90 1.10 1.96 0.25
C LEU A 90 1.69 0.66 -0.37
N ALA A 91 2.98 0.43 -0.17
CA ALA A 91 3.62 -0.80 -0.63
C ALA A 91 3.01 -2.07 0.01
N LYS A 92 2.73 -2.02 1.32
CA LYS A 92 2.04 -3.12 2.02
C LYS A 92 0.61 -3.34 1.51
N SER A 93 -0.11 -2.25 1.25
CA SER A 93 -1.48 -2.31 0.72
C SER A 93 -1.52 -2.88 -0.70
N PHE A 94 -0.48 -2.63 -1.50
CA PHE A 94 -0.35 -3.25 -2.82
C PHE A 94 -0.09 -4.77 -2.71
N ASP A 95 0.78 -5.21 -1.79
CA ASP A 95 0.96 -6.65 -1.53
C ASP A 95 -0.33 -7.30 -1.02
N GLU A 96 -1.09 -6.61 -0.16
CA GLU A 96 -2.39 -7.09 0.31
C GLU A 96 -3.39 -7.27 -0.84
N PHE A 97 -3.46 -6.32 -1.76
CA PHE A 97 -4.22 -6.47 -3.00
C PHE A 97 -3.83 -7.72 -3.77
N CYS A 98 -2.52 -7.94 -3.97
CA CYS A 98 -2.02 -9.12 -4.67
C CYS A 98 -2.39 -10.44 -3.95
N LYS A 99 -2.40 -10.44 -2.61
CA LYS A 99 -2.84 -11.60 -1.82
C LYS A 99 -4.33 -11.87 -1.99
N ILE A 100 -5.16 -10.81 -1.94
CA ILE A 100 -6.63 -10.93 -2.05
C ILE A 100 -7.03 -11.56 -3.39
N ILE A 101 -6.49 -11.07 -4.50
CA ILE A 101 -6.88 -11.53 -5.85
C ILE A 101 -6.05 -12.70 -6.37
N GLY A 102 -4.89 -12.96 -5.77
CA GLY A 102 -3.89 -13.91 -6.22
C GLY A 102 -2.82 -13.25 -7.12
N TYR A 103 -1.54 -13.57 -6.86
CA TYR A 103 -0.40 -12.92 -7.53
C TYR A 103 -0.41 -13.07 -9.05
N GLU A 104 -0.81 -14.24 -9.56
CA GLU A 104 -0.95 -14.46 -11.00
C GLU A 104 -1.99 -13.53 -11.63
N LYS A 105 -3.15 -13.41 -11.01
CA LYS A 105 -4.21 -12.50 -11.46
C LYS A 105 -3.84 -11.03 -11.30
N ALA A 106 -2.92 -10.71 -10.40
CA ALA A 106 -2.44 -9.35 -10.18
C ALA A 106 -1.42 -8.90 -11.24
N LEU A 107 -0.85 -9.78 -12.05
CA LEU A 107 0.21 -9.43 -13.03
C LEU A 107 -0.14 -8.24 -13.93
N PRO A 108 -1.35 -8.12 -14.51
CA PRO A 108 -1.70 -6.95 -15.32
C PRO A 108 -1.65 -5.63 -14.53
N VAL A 109 -2.06 -5.64 -13.26
CA VAL A 109 -2.01 -4.47 -12.37
C VAL A 109 -0.58 -4.18 -11.96
N ILE A 110 0.21 -5.20 -11.66
CA ILE A 110 1.65 -5.08 -11.41
C ILE A 110 2.32 -4.36 -12.59
N ASP A 111 2.07 -4.81 -13.81
CA ASP A 111 2.65 -4.23 -15.02
C ASP A 111 2.20 -2.79 -15.27
N ASP A 112 0.93 -2.47 -14.98
CA ASP A 112 0.39 -1.10 -15.08
C ASP A 112 1.07 -0.16 -14.06
N TRP A 113 1.18 -0.58 -12.80
CA TRP A 113 1.81 0.23 -11.75
C TRP A 113 3.32 0.42 -11.99
N LEU A 114 4.02 -0.59 -12.50
CA LEU A 114 5.45 -0.49 -12.84
C LEU A 114 5.74 0.48 -13.99
N LYS A 115 4.75 0.79 -14.83
CA LYS A 115 4.85 1.76 -15.93
C LYS A 115 4.32 3.16 -15.55
N ASN A 116 3.82 3.33 -14.33
CA ASN A 116 3.23 4.59 -13.91
C ASN A 116 4.28 5.71 -13.91
N SER A 117 3.89 6.93 -14.27
CA SER A 117 4.76 8.11 -14.25
C SER A 117 5.22 8.48 -12.83
N ASN A 118 4.40 8.20 -11.81
CA ASN A 118 4.74 8.44 -10.41
C ASN A 118 5.71 7.36 -9.89
N HIS A 119 6.90 7.78 -9.45
CA HIS A 119 7.89 6.87 -8.89
C HIS A 119 7.43 6.16 -7.61
N ASN A 120 6.56 6.79 -6.79
CA ASN A 120 6.01 6.14 -5.60
C ASN A 120 5.10 4.97 -5.97
N THR A 121 4.33 5.08 -7.06
CA THR A 121 3.51 3.99 -7.57
C THR A 121 4.38 2.82 -8.05
N ARG A 122 5.44 3.09 -8.82
CA ARG A 122 6.39 2.04 -9.25
C ARG A 122 7.07 1.38 -8.05
N ARG A 123 7.54 2.19 -7.08
CA ARG A 123 8.17 1.69 -5.86
C ARG A 123 7.22 0.87 -4.99
N ALA A 124 5.94 1.21 -4.93
CA ALA A 124 4.96 0.43 -4.16
C ALA A 124 4.92 -1.03 -4.60
N VAL A 125 5.12 -1.31 -5.88
CA VAL A 125 5.22 -2.69 -6.39
C VAL A 125 6.51 -3.36 -5.94
N THR A 126 7.65 -2.73 -6.15
CA THR A 126 8.96 -3.32 -5.86
C THR A 126 9.14 -3.54 -4.35
N GLU A 127 8.74 -2.61 -3.50
CA GLU A 127 8.78 -2.76 -2.05
C GLU A 127 7.69 -3.68 -1.51
N GLY A 128 6.47 -3.61 -2.04
CA GLY A 128 5.36 -4.47 -1.60
C GLY A 128 5.64 -5.94 -1.89
N LEU A 129 6.24 -6.22 -3.04
CA LEU A 129 6.63 -7.57 -3.46
C LEU A 129 8.09 -7.89 -3.10
N ARG A 130 8.72 -7.10 -2.26
CA ARG A 130 10.07 -7.35 -1.77
C ARG A 130 10.22 -8.79 -1.32
N ILE A 131 11.35 -9.41 -1.69
CA ILE A 131 11.56 -10.85 -1.57
C ILE A 131 10.46 -11.62 -2.33
N TRP A 132 10.36 -11.36 -3.63
CA TRP A 132 9.40 -11.99 -4.54
C TRP A 132 9.41 -13.53 -4.43
N THR A 133 10.58 -14.11 -4.19
CA THR A 133 10.73 -15.55 -3.95
C THR A 133 10.02 -16.07 -2.70
N GLY A 134 9.67 -15.20 -1.76
CA GLY A 134 8.82 -15.52 -0.61
C GLY A 134 7.33 -15.69 -0.98
N ARG A 135 6.94 -15.30 -2.20
CA ARG A 135 5.59 -15.47 -2.70
C ARG A 135 5.49 -16.75 -3.52
N PRO A 136 4.59 -17.70 -3.19
CA PRO A 136 4.55 -19.02 -3.83
C PRO A 136 4.53 -18.99 -5.35
N TYR A 137 3.76 -18.05 -5.93
CA TYR A 137 3.67 -17.88 -7.38
C TYR A 137 5.03 -17.52 -8.01
N PHE A 138 5.71 -16.51 -7.48
CA PHE A 138 7.00 -16.07 -8.01
C PHE A 138 8.14 -17.05 -7.70
N LYS A 139 8.03 -17.80 -6.61
CA LYS A 139 8.95 -18.91 -6.34
C LYS A 139 8.87 -20.00 -7.42
N ALA A 140 7.65 -20.31 -7.86
CA ALA A 140 7.43 -21.26 -8.95
C ALA A 140 7.72 -20.67 -10.35
N ASN A 141 7.62 -19.34 -10.50
CA ASN A 141 7.77 -18.62 -11.77
C ASN A 141 8.77 -17.44 -11.61
N PRO A 142 10.06 -17.70 -11.30
CA PRO A 142 11.02 -16.65 -10.97
C PRO A 142 11.27 -15.67 -12.12
N ASN A 143 11.16 -16.11 -13.37
CA ASN A 143 11.33 -15.26 -14.54
C ASN A 143 10.30 -14.12 -14.61
N GLU A 144 9.10 -14.32 -14.05
CA GLU A 144 8.08 -13.28 -13.96
C GLU A 144 8.52 -12.10 -13.08
N ALA A 145 9.21 -12.38 -11.98
CA ALA A 145 9.79 -11.35 -11.12
C ALA A 145 11.03 -10.72 -11.74
N ILE A 146 12.00 -11.55 -12.19
CA ILE A 146 13.30 -11.11 -12.71
C ILE A 146 13.11 -10.17 -13.89
N ARG A 147 12.25 -10.51 -14.87
CA ARG A 147 11.97 -9.68 -16.04
C ARG A 147 11.46 -8.30 -15.68
N ARG A 148 10.56 -8.20 -14.70
CA ARG A 148 9.98 -6.93 -14.24
C ARG A 148 10.99 -6.08 -13.49
N LEU A 149 11.76 -6.68 -12.58
CA LEU A 149 12.80 -5.99 -11.84
C LEU A 149 13.93 -5.51 -12.74
N ALA A 150 14.36 -6.35 -13.69
CA ALA A 150 15.40 -5.99 -14.66
C ALA A 150 15.02 -4.77 -15.50
N ALA A 151 13.75 -4.62 -15.87
CA ALA A 151 13.25 -3.47 -16.62
C ALA A 151 13.34 -2.15 -15.83
N LEU A 152 13.44 -2.20 -14.51
CA LEU A 152 13.55 -1.03 -13.62
C LEU A 152 14.98 -0.76 -13.12
N ARG A 153 15.96 -1.54 -13.58
CA ARG A 153 17.38 -1.37 -13.18
C ARG A 153 17.88 0.05 -13.42
N ASP A 154 17.48 0.63 -14.54
CA ASP A 154 17.89 1.96 -14.99
C ASP A 154 16.74 3.01 -14.85
N ASP A 155 15.81 2.78 -13.90
CA ASP A 155 14.70 3.71 -13.64
C ASP A 155 15.25 5.13 -13.35
N PRO A 156 14.62 6.21 -13.87
CA PRO A 156 15.07 7.57 -13.61
C PRO A 156 15.07 7.95 -12.13
N SER A 157 14.21 7.32 -11.32
CA SER A 157 14.16 7.55 -9.87
C SER A 157 15.17 6.68 -9.12
N GLU A 158 16.11 7.33 -8.42
CA GLU A 158 17.02 6.63 -7.50
C GLU A 158 16.28 5.83 -6.44
N TYR A 159 15.14 6.34 -5.98
CA TYR A 159 14.28 5.72 -4.99
C TYR A 159 13.71 4.37 -5.47
N VAL A 160 13.35 4.29 -6.77
CA VAL A 160 12.94 3.03 -7.41
C VAL A 160 14.15 2.10 -7.58
N ARG A 161 15.28 2.60 -8.11
CA ARG A 161 16.49 1.78 -8.31
C ARG A 161 16.98 1.14 -7.02
N LYS A 162 16.98 1.88 -5.90
CA LYS A 162 17.33 1.33 -4.57
C LYS A 162 16.38 0.21 -4.15
N SER A 163 15.10 0.35 -4.42
CA SER A 163 14.10 -0.68 -4.12
C SER A 163 14.30 -1.96 -4.95
N VAL A 164 14.70 -1.82 -6.22
CA VAL A 164 15.01 -2.96 -7.09
C VAL A 164 16.25 -3.73 -6.62
N GLY A 165 17.24 -3.02 -6.05
CA GLY A 165 18.50 -3.60 -5.57
C GLY A 165 18.42 -4.30 -4.21
N ASN A 166 17.31 -4.14 -3.50
CA ASN A 166 17.08 -4.76 -2.19
C ASN A 166 16.44 -6.14 -2.34
#